data_c61175cb2b5fbdb711f4e0f3368cc30e
#
_entry.id   c61175cb2b5fbdb711f4e0f3368cc30e
#
_cell.length_a   1.000
_cell.length_b   1.000
_cell.length_c   1.000
_cell.angle_alpha   90.00
_cell.angle_beta   90.00
_cell.angle_gamma   90.00
#
_symmetry.space_group_name_H-M   'P 1'
#
loop_
_entity.id
_entity.type
_entity.pdbx_description
1 polymer ?
#
loop_
_entity_poly.entity_id
_entity_poly.type
_entity_poly.pdbx_seq_one_letter_code
_entity_poly.pdbx_strand_id
1 'polypeptide(L)' 'MFVVIFRAKVRRFDEDYSRVAARMRDLAIGKFGCLEFHAVTEGEHEVALSYWPDEESIRAWRNHPEHVLAQQAG' A
#
# COMPACT_ATOMS: atom_id res chain seq x y z
N MET A 1 -16.95 -2.64 6.91
CA MET A 1 -15.90 -2.46 5.89
C MET A 1 -15.07 -1.21 6.21
N PHE A 2 -13.77 -1.30 6.01
CA PHE A 2 -12.85 -0.21 6.28
C PHE A 2 -12.08 0.15 5.02
N VAL A 3 -11.76 1.40 4.85
CA VAL A 3 -10.90 1.85 3.76
C VAL A 3 -9.65 2.52 4.33
N VAL A 4 -8.50 2.17 3.76
CA VAL A 4 -7.25 2.85 4.06
C VAL A 4 -6.92 3.76 2.89
N ILE A 5 -6.68 5.03 3.17
CA ILE A 5 -6.31 6.02 2.17
C ILE A 5 -4.87 6.42 2.41
N PHE A 6 -4.03 6.10 1.45
CA PHE A 6 -2.61 6.47 1.49
C PHE A 6 -2.35 7.52 0.43
N ARG A 7 -1.70 8.61 0.82
CA ARG A 7 -1.30 9.65 -0.12
C ARG A 7 0.19 9.92 0.04
N ALA A 8 0.87 10.03 -1.07
CA ALA A 8 2.30 10.30 -1.06
C ALA A 8 2.67 11.26 -2.18
N LYS A 9 3.67 12.08 -1.93
CA LYS A 9 4.32 12.83 -2.97
C LYS A 9 5.59 12.07 -3.33
N VAL A 10 5.67 11.62 -4.57
CA VAL A 10 6.79 10.80 -5.04
C VAL A 10 7.60 11.62 -6.03
N ARG A 11 8.84 11.91 -5.66
CA ARG A 11 9.73 12.71 -6.51
C ARG A 11 10.20 11.93 -7.71
N ARG A 12 10.22 10.60 -7.59
CA ARG A 12 10.79 9.75 -8.63
C ARG A 12 10.08 8.42 -8.64
N PHE A 13 9.44 8.12 -9.77
CA PHE A 13 8.83 6.82 -10.00
C PHE A 13 9.84 5.96 -10.73
N ASP A 14 10.67 5.23 -10.00
CA ASP A 14 11.64 4.31 -10.58
C ASP A 14 11.19 2.86 -10.40
N GLU A 15 12.00 1.93 -10.91
CA GLU A 15 11.67 0.51 -10.83
C GLU A 15 11.58 0.03 -9.38
N ASP A 16 12.43 0.54 -8.51
CA ASP A 16 12.43 0.13 -7.10
C ASP A 16 11.13 0.55 -6.42
N TYR A 17 10.67 1.77 -6.67
CA TYR A 17 9.41 2.24 -6.14
C TYR A 17 8.25 1.37 -6.62
N SER A 18 8.19 1.11 -7.93
CA SER A 18 7.12 0.31 -8.52
C SER A 18 7.12 -1.12 -7.97
N ARG A 19 8.29 -1.69 -7.78
CA ARG A 19 8.43 -3.04 -7.24
C ARG A 19 7.93 -3.14 -5.82
N VAL A 20 8.31 -2.17 -4.97
CA VAL A 20 7.87 -2.13 -3.58
C VAL A 20 6.36 -1.92 -3.50
N ALA A 21 5.83 -1.01 -4.29
CA ALA A 21 4.39 -0.75 -4.31
C ALA A 21 3.59 -1.99 -4.73
N ALA A 22 4.06 -2.70 -5.78
CA ALA A 22 3.42 -3.93 -6.23
C ALA A 22 3.48 -5.01 -5.16
N ARG A 23 4.60 -5.13 -4.46
CA ARG A 23 4.77 -6.10 -3.37
C ARG A 23 3.80 -5.82 -2.22
N MET A 24 3.63 -4.56 -1.84
CA MET A 24 2.69 -4.18 -0.79
C MET A 24 1.26 -4.53 -1.17
N ARG A 25 0.88 -4.28 -2.41
CA ARG A 25 -0.44 -4.65 -2.92
C ARG A 25 -0.62 -6.16 -2.91
N ASP A 26 0.36 -6.91 -3.37
CA ASP A 26 0.30 -8.37 -3.43
C ASP A 26 0.17 -8.97 -2.03
N LEU A 27 0.89 -8.45 -1.06
CA LEU A 27 0.77 -8.87 0.33
C LEU A 27 -0.63 -8.57 0.87
N ALA A 28 -1.14 -7.38 0.60
CA ALA A 28 -2.46 -6.99 1.08
C ALA A 28 -3.54 -7.96 0.57
N ILE A 29 -3.56 -8.21 -0.72
CA ILE A 29 -4.60 -9.05 -1.35
C ILE A 29 -4.35 -10.53 -1.08
N GLY A 30 -3.11 -10.99 -1.24
CA GLY A 30 -2.79 -12.42 -1.19
C GLY A 30 -2.63 -12.99 0.21
N LYS A 31 -2.20 -12.19 1.17
CA LYS A 31 -1.88 -12.69 2.51
C LYS A 31 -2.78 -12.12 3.60
N PHE A 32 -3.16 -10.85 3.50
CA PHE A 32 -3.84 -10.19 4.60
C PHE A 32 -5.33 -9.94 4.37
N GLY A 33 -5.88 -10.40 3.25
CA GLY A 33 -7.33 -10.38 3.04
C GLY A 33 -7.91 -9.06 2.59
N CYS A 34 -7.12 -8.20 1.99
CA CYS A 34 -7.61 -6.97 1.37
C CYS A 34 -8.63 -7.31 0.28
N LEU A 35 -9.77 -6.64 0.27
CA LEU A 35 -10.85 -6.91 -0.67
C LEU A 35 -10.62 -6.26 -2.03
N GLU A 36 -10.15 -5.02 -2.04
CA GLU A 36 -9.84 -4.27 -3.25
C GLU A 36 -8.69 -3.34 -2.99
N PHE A 37 -7.90 -3.09 -4.02
CA PHE A 37 -6.76 -2.18 -3.93
C PHE A 37 -6.68 -1.37 -5.22
N HIS A 38 -6.73 -0.05 -5.11
CA HIS A 38 -6.66 0.86 -6.26
C HIS A 38 -5.60 1.92 -6.01
N ALA A 39 -4.80 2.19 -7.02
CA ALA A 39 -3.80 3.25 -6.94
C ALA A 39 -3.91 4.13 -8.17
N VAL A 40 -3.85 5.43 -7.96
CA VAL A 40 -3.84 6.41 -9.04
C VAL A 40 -2.70 7.38 -8.83
N THR A 41 -2.15 7.87 -9.93
CA THR A 41 -1.03 8.80 -9.91
C THR A 41 -1.38 10.01 -10.75
N GLU A 42 -1.13 11.19 -10.21
CA GLU A 42 -1.28 12.44 -10.95
C GLU A 42 -0.04 13.30 -10.67
N GLY A 43 0.80 13.49 -11.69
CA GLY A 43 2.06 14.18 -11.52
C GLY A 43 2.96 13.45 -10.53
N GLU A 44 3.35 14.13 -9.46
CA GLU A 44 4.17 13.55 -8.40
C GLU A 44 3.34 12.97 -7.26
N HIS A 45 2.01 13.04 -7.36
CA HIS A 45 1.12 12.61 -6.29
C HIS A 45 0.57 11.23 -6.57
N GLU A 46 0.63 10.37 -5.56
CA GLU A 46 0.03 9.04 -5.61
C GLU A 46 -1.01 8.91 -4.52
N VAL A 47 -2.15 8.32 -4.86
CA VAL A 47 -3.20 7.97 -3.90
C VAL A 47 -3.50 6.48 -4.05
N ALA A 48 -3.41 5.75 -2.96
CA ALA A 48 -3.76 4.34 -2.93
C ALA A 48 -4.93 4.13 -1.96
N LEU A 49 -5.95 3.43 -2.43
CA LEU A 49 -7.12 3.07 -1.65
C LEU A 49 -7.15 1.57 -1.47
N SER A 50 -7.29 1.11 -0.23
CA SER A 50 -7.45 -0.31 0.03
C SER A 50 -8.67 -0.54 0.92
N TYR A 51 -9.44 -1.57 0.58
CA TYR A 51 -10.70 -1.92 1.25
C TYR A 51 -10.53 -3.20 2.02
N TRP A 52 -10.95 -3.21 3.27
CA TRP A 52 -10.66 -4.29 4.20
C TRP A 52 -11.91 -4.75 4.97
N PRO A 53 -12.00 -6.05 5.29
CA PRO A 53 -13.14 -6.54 6.07
C PRO A 53 -13.09 -6.14 7.53
N ASP A 54 -11.88 -5.96 8.12
CA ASP A 54 -11.73 -5.63 9.52
C ASP A 54 -10.43 -4.88 9.79
N GLU A 55 -10.32 -4.31 10.98
CA GLU A 55 -9.15 -3.55 11.39
C GLU A 55 -7.95 -4.44 11.70
N GLU A 56 -8.17 -5.66 12.14
CA GLU A 56 -7.09 -6.59 12.44
C GLU A 56 -6.24 -6.89 11.23
N SER A 57 -6.90 -7.10 10.10
CA SER A 57 -6.21 -7.37 8.84
C SER A 57 -5.35 -6.18 8.41
N ILE A 58 -5.87 -4.96 8.57
CA ILE A 58 -5.13 -3.73 8.27
C ILE A 58 -3.89 -3.65 9.15
N ARG A 59 -4.06 -3.88 10.45
CA ARG A 59 -2.97 -3.79 11.41
C ARG A 59 -1.88 -4.80 11.12
N ALA A 60 -2.26 -6.04 10.81
CA ALA A 60 -1.32 -7.09 10.48
C ALA A 60 -0.50 -6.75 9.23
N TRP A 61 -1.16 -6.22 8.20
CA TRP A 61 -0.49 -5.81 6.97
C TRP A 61 0.49 -4.67 7.22
N ARG A 62 0.06 -3.64 7.96
CA ARG A 62 0.90 -2.48 8.24
C ARG A 62 2.11 -2.82 9.10
N ASN A 63 2.00 -3.83 9.94
CA ASN A 63 3.08 -4.27 10.81
C ASN A 63 4.00 -5.31 10.17
N HIS A 64 3.70 -5.75 8.94
CA HIS A 64 4.57 -6.66 8.23
C HIS A 64 5.93 -6.01 7.98
N PRO A 65 7.04 -6.73 8.18
CA PRO A 65 8.38 -6.13 8.06
C PRO A 65 8.63 -5.43 6.73
N GLU A 66 8.15 -5.98 5.63
CA GLU A 66 8.33 -5.35 4.31
C GLU A 66 7.57 -4.03 4.22
N HIS A 67 6.38 -3.94 4.83
CA HIS A 67 5.59 -2.72 4.83
C HIS A 67 6.28 -1.64 5.68
N VAL A 68 6.82 -2.03 6.83
CA VAL A 68 7.55 -1.11 7.70
C VAL A 68 8.76 -0.54 6.96
N LEU A 69 9.51 -1.39 6.26
CA LEU A 69 10.65 -0.94 5.47
C LEU A 69 10.22 0.01 4.36
N ALA A 70 9.10 -0.27 3.70
CA ALA A 70 8.59 0.60 2.64
C ALA A 70 8.23 1.98 3.19
N GLN A 71 7.61 2.05 4.36
CA GLN A 71 7.28 3.31 5.01
C GLN A 71 8.52 4.11 5.37
N GLN A 72 9.57 3.44 5.85
CA GLN A 72 10.81 4.09 6.21
C GLN A 72 11.58 4.60 4.98
N ALA A 73 11.48 3.89 3.88
CA ALA A 73 12.14 4.27 2.63
C ALA A 73 11.42 5.43 1.91
N GLY A 74 10.13 5.55 2.17
CA GLY A 74 9.34 6.64 1.60
C GLY A 74 9.52 7.92 2.36
#